data_a13a95619e11dd91eb7f24dd1f7198f7
#
_entry.id   a13a95619e11dd91eb7f24dd1f7198f7
#
_cell.length_a   1.000
_cell.length_b   1.000
_cell.length_c   1.000
_cell.angle_alpha   90.00
_cell.angle_beta   90.00
_cell.angle_gamma   90.00
#
_symmetry.space_group_name_H-M   'P 1'
#
loop_
_entity.id
_entity.type
_entity.pdbx_description
1 polymer ?
#
loop_
_entity_poly.entity_id
_entity_poly.type
_entity_poly.pdbx_seq_one_letter_code
_entity_poly.pdbx_strand_id
1 'polypeptide(L)'
;MKFSRLIGLGLITLLLGACGSPDQEETMDETTDVAADEIAVTDAELAGNPFMEEWDTPYGVPPFAAIKDEHYMPAFKKGILELRADIAAILDNAEPPTFENTILAQEMAGKLLTKVNYTFGNITNTELNDELRALESKINPMLTREYDAINLNTDLYARVKAVYDQKDALGLDEQDARLLELTHRGFVRSGAALTPEVKAQVAQINAELSELTTQFSQNLLAATKGFTLELTEDDEIAGLSDDFKAAIWNEDKKAWVVGLNRSSYETFMVQ
;
A
#
# COMPACT_ATOMS: atom_id res chain seq x y z
N MET A 1 -36.41 30.21 -78.52
CA MET A 1 -35.61 31.38 -79.00
C MET A 1 -34.66 31.82 -77.88
N LYS A 2 -33.37 31.99 -78.28
CA LYS A 2 -32.21 32.64 -77.63
C LYS A 2 -31.75 32.04 -76.28
N PHE A 3 -30.68 31.25 -76.26
CA PHE A 3 -29.24 31.56 -76.21
C PHE A 3 -28.87 32.64 -75.21
N SER A 4 -28.12 32.29 -74.17
CA SER A 4 -26.81 32.87 -73.94
C SER A 4 -26.02 32.08 -72.93
N ARG A 5 -24.81 31.77 -73.32
CA ARG A 5 -23.71 31.25 -72.55
C ARG A 5 -23.10 32.36 -71.69
N LEU A 6 -22.61 32.02 -70.52
CA LEU A 6 -21.45 32.75 -69.99
C LEU A 6 -20.62 31.84 -69.07
N ILE A 7 -19.39 31.83 -69.43
CA ILE A 7 -18.19 31.23 -68.92
C ILE A 7 -17.94 31.70 -67.48
N GLY A 8 -17.75 30.76 -66.57
CA GLY A 8 -17.36 31.08 -65.21
C GLY A 8 -15.86 30.81 -64.96
N LEU A 9 -15.26 31.74 -64.38
CA LEU A 9 -13.84 31.76 -63.95
C LEU A 9 -13.67 30.96 -62.66
N GLY A 10 -12.78 29.95 -62.67
CA GLY A 10 -12.40 29.22 -61.46
C GLY A 10 -11.52 30.04 -60.56
N LEU A 11 -11.91 30.16 -59.32
CA LEU A 11 -11.08 30.71 -58.27
C LEU A 11 -10.54 29.53 -57.43
N ILE A 12 -9.25 29.27 -57.63
CA ILE A 12 -8.49 28.32 -56.81
C ILE A 12 -8.16 29.08 -55.51
N THR A 13 -8.85 28.75 -54.43
CA THR A 13 -8.46 29.18 -53.10
C THR A 13 -7.50 28.14 -52.52
N LEU A 14 -6.24 28.50 -52.41
CA LEU A 14 -5.25 27.79 -51.61
C LEU A 14 -5.69 27.83 -50.12
N LEU A 15 -6.10 26.73 -49.57
CA LEU A 15 -6.22 26.51 -48.12
C LEU A 15 -4.83 26.16 -47.61
N LEU A 16 -4.15 27.09 -47.02
CA LEU A 16 -3.03 26.86 -46.12
C LEU A 16 -3.58 26.16 -44.88
N GLY A 17 -3.35 24.86 -44.78
CA GLY A 17 -3.60 24.12 -43.59
C GLY A 17 -2.64 24.57 -42.46
N ALA A 18 -3.14 25.32 -41.51
CA ALA A 18 -2.51 25.45 -40.23
C ALA A 18 -2.71 24.14 -39.44
N CYS A 19 -1.64 23.38 -39.26
CA CYS A 19 -1.58 22.34 -38.25
C CYS A 19 -1.66 23.02 -36.86
N GLY A 20 -2.87 23.18 -36.35
CA GLY A 20 -3.12 23.36 -34.93
C GLY A 20 -3.17 21.97 -34.32
N SER A 21 -2.20 21.63 -33.48
CA SER A 21 -2.32 20.54 -32.55
C SER A 21 -3.54 20.79 -31.67
N PRO A 22 -4.44 19.82 -31.48
CA PRO A 22 -5.40 19.96 -30.41
C PRO A 22 -4.62 19.90 -29.09
N ASP A 23 -4.66 20.97 -28.34
CA ASP A 23 -4.36 20.97 -26.93
C ASP A 23 -5.32 19.93 -26.31
N GLN A 24 -4.77 18.75 -26.00
CA GLN A 24 -5.41 17.83 -25.08
C GLN A 24 -5.22 18.44 -23.67
N GLU A 25 -6.16 19.29 -23.28
CA GLU A 25 -6.55 19.37 -21.89
C GLU A 25 -7.14 17.99 -21.53
N GLU A 26 -6.29 17.01 -21.27
CA GLU A 26 -6.68 15.85 -20.49
C GLU A 26 -7.07 16.35 -19.10
N THR A 27 -8.36 16.46 -18.91
CA THR A 27 -8.96 16.76 -17.63
C THR A 27 -8.55 15.66 -16.65
N MET A 28 -7.86 16.07 -15.57
CA MET A 28 -7.48 15.23 -14.41
C MET A 28 -8.70 14.69 -13.63
N ASP A 29 -9.88 14.64 -14.23
CA ASP A 29 -11.13 14.23 -13.61
C ASP A 29 -11.44 12.74 -13.82
N GLU A 30 -10.94 12.11 -14.90
CA GLU A 30 -11.19 10.67 -15.16
C GLU A 30 -10.40 9.74 -14.22
N THR A 31 -9.23 10.13 -13.75
CA THR A 31 -8.42 9.30 -12.83
C THR A 31 -8.97 9.27 -11.41
N THR A 32 -9.70 10.31 -11.01
CA THR A 32 -10.33 10.38 -9.68
C THR A 32 -11.57 9.50 -9.60
N ASP A 33 -12.32 9.38 -10.69
CA ASP A 33 -13.57 8.60 -10.73
C ASP A 33 -13.30 7.09 -10.78
N VAL A 34 -12.31 6.64 -11.53
CA VAL A 34 -11.90 5.23 -11.58
C VAL A 34 -11.34 4.75 -10.23
N ALA A 35 -10.60 5.61 -9.52
CA ALA A 35 -10.06 5.27 -8.20
C ALA A 35 -11.16 5.26 -7.10
N ALA A 36 -12.25 6.01 -7.27
CA ALA A 36 -13.38 6.01 -6.34
C ALA A 36 -14.20 4.73 -6.44
N ASP A 37 -14.41 4.22 -7.65
CA ASP A 37 -15.16 2.97 -7.91
C ASP A 37 -14.38 1.73 -7.41
N GLU A 38 -13.06 1.75 -7.43
CA GLU A 38 -12.20 0.66 -6.95
C GLU A 38 -12.29 0.46 -5.42
N ILE A 39 -12.58 1.52 -4.64
CA ILE A 39 -12.65 1.50 -3.17
C ILE A 39 -14.08 1.32 -2.64
N ALA A 40 -15.09 1.33 -3.51
CA ALA A 40 -16.48 1.11 -3.08
C ALA A 40 -16.64 -0.26 -2.39
N VAL A 41 -17.39 -0.27 -1.29
CA VAL A 41 -17.76 -1.46 -0.53
C VAL A 41 -19.18 -1.32 -0.03
N THR A 42 -19.95 -2.41 -0.07
CA THR A 42 -21.35 -2.47 0.36
C THR A 42 -21.48 -3.06 1.76
N ASP A 43 -22.57 -2.73 2.46
CA ASP A 43 -22.89 -3.34 3.75
C ASP A 43 -23.04 -4.86 3.66
N ALA A 44 -23.48 -5.37 2.50
CA ALA A 44 -23.59 -6.81 2.27
C ALA A 44 -22.22 -7.51 2.23
N GLU A 45 -21.18 -6.87 1.68
CA GLU A 45 -19.80 -7.40 1.68
C GLU A 45 -19.15 -7.34 3.06
N LEU A 46 -19.63 -6.46 3.93
CA LEU A 46 -19.15 -6.31 5.31
C LEU A 46 -19.93 -7.17 6.33
N ALA A 47 -21.08 -7.71 5.93
CA ALA A 47 -21.93 -8.46 6.84
C ALA A 47 -21.23 -9.72 7.37
N GLY A 48 -21.09 -9.82 8.70
CA GLY A 48 -20.41 -10.94 9.36
C GLY A 48 -18.88 -10.95 9.21
N ASN A 49 -18.29 -9.87 8.70
CA ASN A 49 -16.86 -9.73 8.60
C ASN A 49 -16.23 -9.46 10.00
N PRO A 50 -15.34 -10.34 10.51
CA PRO A 50 -14.79 -10.23 11.86
C PRO A 50 -14.01 -8.92 12.12
N PHE A 51 -13.56 -8.22 11.09
CA PHE A 51 -12.89 -6.95 11.22
C PHE A 51 -13.81 -5.80 11.64
N MET A 52 -15.12 -5.95 11.40
CA MET A 52 -16.13 -4.94 11.77
C MET A 52 -16.52 -4.99 13.25
N GLU A 53 -16.13 -6.06 13.94
CA GLU A 53 -16.45 -6.28 15.35
C GLU A 53 -15.27 -5.91 16.26
N GLU A 54 -15.55 -5.56 17.50
CA GLU A 54 -14.52 -5.54 18.55
C GLU A 54 -14.14 -6.98 18.89
N TRP A 55 -12.84 -7.23 19.05
CA TRP A 55 -12.37 -8.58 19.35
C TRP A 55 -12.33 -8.83 20.86
N ASP A 56 -13.26 -9.63 21.36
CA ASP A 56 -13.29 -10.13 22.74
C ASP A 56 -12.38 -11.36 22.89
N THR A 57 -11.11 -11.18 22.56
CA THR A 57 -10.07 -12.20 22.63
C THR A 57 -9.03 -11.81 23.68
N PRO A 58 -8.33 -12.77 24.32
CA PRO A 58 -7.25 -12.43 25.24
C PRO A 58 -6.23 -11.49 24.57
N TYR A 59 -5.96 -10.36 25.20
CA TYR A 59 -5.04 -9.32 24.73
C TYR A 59 -5.40 -8.68 23.37
N GLY A 60 -6.65 -8.81 22.90
CA GLY A 60 -7.07 -8.29 21.61
C GLY A 60 -6.42 -8.98 20.41
N VAL A 61 -5.96 -10.23 20.56
CA VAL A 61 -5.37 -11.01 19.45
C VAL A 61 -6.42 -11.21 18.37
N PRO A 62 -6.06 -11.06 17.06
CA PRO A 62 -7.00 -11.32 15.98
C PRO A 62 -7.62 -12.71 16.06
N PRO A 63 -8.94 -12.86 15.87
CA PRO A 63 -9.60 -14.17 15.86
C PRO A 63 -9.30 -14.94 14.58
N PHE A 64 -8.05 -15.34 14.37
CA PHE A 64 -7.56 -15.95 13.13
C PHE A 64 -8.42 -17.13 12.65
N ALA A 65 -9.00 -17.91 13.55
CA ALA A 65 -9.88 -19.02 13.18
C ALA A 65 -11.21 -18.57 12.52
N ALA A 66 -11.64 -17.32 12.74
CA ALA A 66 -12.85 -16.75 12.17
C ALA A 66 -12.55 -15.89 10.93
N ILE A 67 -11.32 -15.41 10.77
CA ILE A 67 -10.91 -14.60 9.64
C ILE A 67 -10.59 -15.50 8.44
N LYS A 68 -11.18 -15.18 7.27
CA LYS A 68 -10.96 -15.88 6.01
C LYS A 68 -10.39 -14.91 4.98
N ASP A 69 -9.79 -15.43 3.90
CA ASP A 69 -9.19 -14.64 2.84
C ASP A 69 -10.19 -13.65 2.20
N GLU A 70 -11.45 -14.07 2.04
CA GLU A 70 -12.55 -13.24 1.52
C GLU A 70 -12.88 -12.00 2.38
N HIS A 71 -12.52 -11.98 3.66
CA HIS A 71 -12.79 -10.87 4.56
C HIS A 71 -11.85 -9.68 4.37
N TYR A 72 -10.63 -9.91 3.84
CA TYR A 72 -9.60 -8.87 3.79
C TYR A 72 -9.95 -7.73 2.84
N MET A 73 -10.28 -8.01 1.59
CA MET A 73 -10.51 -6.93 0.60
C MET A 73 -11.65 -5.98 1.01
N PRO A 74 -12.85 -6.46 1.44
CA PRO A 74 -13.90 -5.56 1.94
C PRO A 74 -13.46 -4.75 3.15
N ALA A 75 -12.72 -5.37 4.09
CA ALA A 75 -12.24 -4.69 5.29
C ALA A 75 -11.16 -3.62 4.97
N PHE A 76 -10.26 -3.88 4.02
CA PHE A 76 -9.31 -2.87 3.53
C PHE A 76 -10.02 -1.69 2.89
N LYS A 77 -10.99 -1.94 2.01
CA LYS A 77 -11.79 -0.89 1.38
C LYS A 77 -12.50 -0.02 2.41
N LYS A 78 -13.16 -0.65 3.38
CA LYS A 78 -13.82 0.06 4.47
C LYS A 78 -12.84 0.88 5.30
N GLY A 79 -11.70 0.30 5.65
CA GLY A 79 -10.64 0.97 6.41
C GLY A 79 -10.06 2.18 5.68
N ILE A 80 -9.91 2.10 4.34
CA ILE A 80 -9.48 3.24 3.51
C ILE A 80 -10.55 4.34 3.50
N LEU A 81 -11.83 3.99 3.37
CA LEU A 81 -12.92 4.99 3.41
C LEU A 81 -12.96 5.71 4.76
N GLU A 82 -12.76 5.00 5.88
CA GLU A 82 -12.66 5.61 7.20
C GLU A 82 -11.43 6.51 7.33
N LEU A 83 -10.26 6.05 6.88
CA LEU A 83 -9.06 6.87 6.87
C LEU A 83 -9.27 8.17 6.07
N ARG A 84 -9.86 8.08 4.88
CA ARG A 84 -10.19 9.27 4.06
C ARG A 84 -11.11 10.23 4.79
N ALA A 85 -12.14 9.72 5.49
CA ALA A 85 -13.05 10.54 6.27
C ALA A 85 -12.33 11.22 7.46
N ASP A 86 -11.45 10.51 8.16
CA ASP A 86 -10.65 11.06 9.25
C ASP A 86 -9.73 12.19 8.75
N ILE A 87 -9.04 11.99 7.63
CA ILE A 87 -8.18 13.01 7.02
C ILE A 87 -9.00 14.20 6.52
N ALA A 88 -10.15 13.96 5.90
CA ALA A 88 -11.05 15.04 5.48
C ALA A 88 -11.51 15.88 6.69
N ALA A 89 -11.85 15.24 7.81
CA ALA A 89 -12.23 15.97 9.03
C ALA A 89 -11.10 16.87 9.57
N ILE A 90 -9.83 16.46 9.43
CA ILE A 90 -8.68 17.30 9.78
C ILE A 90 -8.58 18.48 8.81
N LEU A 91 -8.74 18.26 7.51
CA LEU A 91 -8.61 19.30 6.48
C LEU A 91 -9.75 20.32 6.54
N ASP A 92 -10.98 19.85 6.78
CA ASP A 92 -12.19 20.67 6.85
C ASP A 92 -12.32 21.42 8.19
N ASN A 93 -11.45 21.16 9.15
CA ASN A 93 -11.48 21.85 10.44
C ASN A 93 -11.10 23.33 10.27
N ALA A 94 -12.07 24.21 10.49
CA ALA A 94 -11.90 25.67 10.36
C ALA A 94 -11.07 26.31 11.46
N GLU A 95 -10.84 25.58 12.58
CA GLU A 95 -10.02 26.08 13.69
C GLU A 95 -8.53 26.12 13.31
N PRO A 96 -7.76 27.04 13.87
CA PRO A 96 -6.31 27.03 13.70
C PRO A 96 -5.70 25.67 14.02
N PRO A 97 -4.66 25.23 13.29
CA PRO A 97 -4.00 23.96 13.56
C PRO A 97 -3.39 23.94 14.98
N THR A 98 -3.71 22.90 15.73
CA THR A 98 -3.14 22.58 17.05
C THR A 98 -2.53 21.19 17.04
N PHE A 99 -1.79 20.85 18.09
CA PHE A 99 -1.29 19.49 18.27
C PHE A 99 -2.44 18.46 18.26
N GLU A 100 -3.53 18.74 18.98
CA GLU A 100 -4.67 17.84 19.14
C GLU A 100 -5.46 17.69 17.83
N ASN A 101 -5.84 18.81 17.16
CA ASN A 101 -6.71 18.75 16.00
C ASN A 101 -5.98 18.45 14.67
N THR A 102 -4.66 18.30 14.71
CA THR A 102 -3.85 18.04 13.52
C THR A 102 -2.92 16.84 13.72
N ILE A 103 -2.03 16.88 14.71
CA ILE A 103 -1.02 15.82 14.89
C ILE A 103 -1.63 14.60 15.55
N LEU A 104 -2.28 14.76 16.70
CA LEU A 104 -2.91 13.66 17.42
C LEU A 104 -4.11 13.10 16.61
N ALA A 105 -4.90 13.97 15.97
CA ALA A 105 -5.99 13.53 15.11
C ALA A 105 -5.48 12.65 13.95
N GLN A 106 -4.35 12.99 13.34
CA GLN A 106 -3.74 12.19 12.28
C GLN A 106 -3.18 10.85 12.82
N GLU A 107 -2.53 10.85 13.99
CA GLU A 107 -2.04 9.63 14.63
C GLU A 107 -3.17 8.65 14.97
N MET A 108 -4.35 9.17 15.29
CA MET A 108 -5.53 8.38 15.62
C MET A 108 -6.39 7.99 14.42
N ALA A 109 -6.05 8.48 13.20
CA ALA A 109 -6.79 8.19 11.98
C ALA A 109 -6.59 6.75 11.49
N GLY A 110 -7.58 6.19 10.80
CA GLY A 110 -7.48 4.91 10.09
C GLY A 110 -7.29 3.70 11.01
N LYS A 111 -7.90 3.66 12.17
CA LYS A 111 -7.78 2.53 13.14
C LYS A 111 -8.19 1.20 12.53
N LEU A 112 -9.28 1.17 11.76
CA LEU A 112 -9.72 -0.06 11.09
C LEU A 112 -8.68 -0.51 10.06
N LEU A 113 -8.17 0.42 9.25
CA LEU A 113 -7.14 0.10 8.26
C LEU A 113 -5.88 -0.48 8.93
N THR A 114 -5.43 0.11 10.02
CA THR A 114 -4.30 -0.36 10.82
C THR A 114 -4.54 -1.79 11.34
N LYS A 115 -5.73 -2.03 11.91
CA LYS A 115 -6.17 -3.34 12.42
C LYS A 115 -6.11 -4.42 11.34
N VAL A 116 -6.67 -4.13 10.16
CA VAL A 116 -6.69 -5.05 9.02
C VAL A 116 -5.28 -5.28 8.46
N ASN A 117 -4.51 -4.21 8.28
CA ASN A 117 -3.19 -4.28 7.68
C ASN A 117 -2.19 -5.08 8.53
N TYR A 118 -2.17 -4.89 9.85
CA TYR A 118 -1.31 -5.70 10.73
C TYR A 118 -1.70 -7.17 10.75
N THR A 119 -3.01 -7.48 10.72
CA THR A 119 -3.49 -8.86 10.68
C THR A 119 -3.12 -9.52 9.36
N PHE A 120 -3.34 -8.84 8.24
CA PHE A 120 -2.99 -9.30 6.90
C PHE A 120 -1.50 -9.55 6.74
N GLY A 121 -0.67 -8.56 7.13
CA GLY A 121 0.78 -8.70 7.07
C GLY A 121 1.32 -9.85 7.93
N ASN A 122 0.67 -10.15 9.07
CA ASN A 122 1.05 -11.30 9.89
C ASN A 122 0.83 -12.62 9.13
N ILE A 123 -0.34 -12.79 8.53
CA ILE A 123 -0.69 -14.00 7.77
C ILE A 123 0.16 -14.14 6.51
N THR A 124 0.32 -13.09 5.70
CA THR A 124 1.10 -13.17 4.46
C THR A 124 2.59 -13.45 4.69
N ASN A 125 3.13 -13.05 5.85
CA ASN A 125 4.50 -13.37 6.22
C ASN A 125 4.70 -14.81 6.74
N THR A 126 3.63 -15.50 7.11
CA THR A 126 3.70 -16.85 7.71
C THR A 126 3.10 -17.94 6.83
N GLU A 127 1.94 -17.71 6.24
CA GLU A 127 1.15 -18.72 5.50
C GLU A 127 0.63 -18.16 4.17
N LEU A 128 1.53 -17.73 3.30
CA LEU A 128 1.14 -17.21 1.99
C LEU A 128 0.64 -18.34 1.06
N ASN A 129 -0.66 -18.36 0.77
CA ASN A 129 -1.28 -19.16 -0.27
C ASN A 129 -1.50 -18.36 -1.56
N ASP A 130 -2.04 -18.96 -2.62
CA ASP A 130 -2.24 -18.29 -3.91
C ASP A 130 -3.32 -17.19 -3.85
N GLU A 131 -4.34 -17.35 -3.00
CA GLU A 131 -5.41 -16.36 -2.80
C GLU A 131 -4.87 -15.12 -2.06
N LEU A 132 -4.13 -15.32 -0.97
CA LEU A 132 -3.47 -14.24 -0.23
C LEU A 132 -2.45 -13.51 -1.10
N ARG A 133 -1.71 -14.23 -1.96
CA ARG A 133 -0.77 -13.64 -2.93
C ARG A 133 -1.50 -12.73 -3.94
N ALA A 134 -2.65 -13.19 -4.46
CA ALA A 134 -3.46 -12.40 -5.37
C ALA A 134 -4.05 -11.15 -4.68
N LEU A 135 -4.44 -11.28 -3.40
CA LEU A 135 -4.90 -10.14 -2.58
C LEU A 135 -3.75 -9.14 -2.34
N GLU A 136 -2.58 -9.61 -1.95
CA GLU A 136 -1.40 -8.79 -1.68
C GLU A 136 -1.01 -7.93 -2.89
N SER A 137 -1.02 -8.53 -4.10
CA SER A 137 -0.74 -7.83 -5.36
C SER A 137 -1.74 -6.72 -5.69
N LYS A 138 -2.97 -6.76 -5.14
CA LYS A 138 -3.98 -5.71 -5.30
C LYS A 138 -3.94 -4.69 -4.15
N ILE A 139 -3.78 -5.17 -2.92
CA ILE A 139 -3.85 -4.35 -1.71
C ILE A 139 -2.65 -3.43 -1.59
N ASN A 140 -1.42 -3.93 -1.83
CA ASN A 140 -0.21 -3.12 -1.64
C ASN A 140 -0.17 -1.87 -2.54
N PRO A 141 -0.44 -1.95 -3.87
CA PRO A 141 -0.53 -0.75 -4.70
C PRO A 141 -1.68 0.18 -4.29
N MET A 142 -2.82 -0.38 -3.84
CA MET A 142 -3.94 0.40 -3.35
C MET A 142 -3.56 1.22 -2.10
N LEU A 143 -2.92 0.59 -1.12
CA LEU A 143 -2.42 1.27 0.08
C LEU A 143 -1.34 2.31 -0.23
N THR A 144 -0.44 2.01 -1.17
CA THR A 144 0.59 2.96 -1.60
C THR A 144 -0.04 4.24 -2.13
N ARG A 145 -1.06 4.13 -3.01
CA ARG A 145 -1.78 5.29 -3.52
C ARG A 145 -2.45 6.11 -2.41
N GLU A 146 -3.07 5.44 -1.43
CA GLU A 146 -3.71 6.13 -0.31
C GLU A 146 -2.72 6.87 0.58
N TYR A 147 -1.63 6.21 0.93
CA TYR A 147 -0.58 6.86 1.75
C TYR A 147 0.14 7.97 1.00
N ASP A 148 0.34 7.85 -0.31
CA ASP A 148 0.89 8.94 -1.13
C ASP A 148 -0.07 10.13 -1.19
N ALA A 149 -1.39 9.88 -1.36
CA ALA A 149 -2.39 10.93 -1.34
C ALA A 149 -2.37 11.74 -0.02
N ILE A 150 -2.11 11.08 1.10
CA ILE A 150 -1.97 11.74 2.41
C ILE A 150 -0.61 12.42 2.55
N ASN A 151 0.48 11.69 2.31
CA ASN A 151 1.84 12.16 2.57
C ASN A 151 2.30 13.26 1.62
N LEU A 152 1.72 13.33 0.41
CA LEU A 152 1.98 14.39 -0.58
C LEU A 152 0.95 15.53 -0.52
N ASN A 153 -0.05 15.45 0.39
CA ASN A 153 -1.08 16.46 0.52
C ASN A 153 -0.51 17.78 1.04
N THR A 154 -0.65 18.84 0.23
CA THR A 154 -0.09 20.15 0.52
C THR A 154 -0.80 20.85 1.68
N ASP A 155 -2.12 20.69 1.79
CA ASP A 155 -2.92 21.36 2.81
C ASP A 155 -2.74 20.70 4.17
N LEU A 156 -2.67 19.36 4.19
CA LEU A 156 -2.36 18.64 5.42
C LEU A 156 -0.94 18.97 5.90
N TYR A 157 0.04 19.02 4.99
CA TYR A 157 1.39 19.44 5.33
C TYR A 157 1.43 20.89 5.87
N ALA A 158 0.65 21.80 5.28
CA ALA A 158 0.57 23.18 5.77
C ALA A 158 0.06 23.25 7.23
N ARG A 159 -0.96 22.43 7.58
CA ARG A 159 -1.44 22.32 8.96
C ARG A 159 -0.37 21.75 9.90
N VAL A 160 0.28 20.65 9.51
CA VAL A 160 1.37 20.03 10.29
C VAL A 160 2.52 21.00 10.49
N LYS A 161 2.92 21.71 9.44
CA LYS A 161 4.00 22.73 9.50
C LYS A 161 3.63 23.89 10.42
N ALA A 162 2.40 24.36 10.40
CA ALA A 162 1.95 25.44 11.27
C ALA A 162 2.05 25.06 12.76
N VAL A 163 1.76 23.82 13.12
CA VAL A 163 1.97 23.30 14.48
C VAL A 163 3.46 23.18 14.78
N TYR A 164 4.25 22.63 13.86
CA TYR A 164 5.69 22.41 14.03
C TYR A 164 6.45 23.73 14.23
N ASP A 165 6.10 24.78 13.49
CA ASP A 165 6.74 26.08 13.59
C ASP A 165 6.57 26.72 14.99
N GLN A 166 5.59 26.29 15.77
CA GLN A 166 5.29 26.76 17.13
C GLN A 166 5.77 25.78 18.22
N LYS A 167 6.45 24.70 17.88
CA LYS A 167 6.77 23.57 18.78
C LYS A 167 7.35 23.98 20.13
N ASP A 168 8.22 24.99 20.16
CA ASP A 168 8.90 25.44 21.38
C ASP A 168 7.96 26.22 22.34
N ALA A 169 6.82 26.70 21.83
CA ALA A 169 5.81 27.43 22.61
C ALA A 169 4.65 26.55 23.07
N LEU A 170 4.49 25.33 22.55
CA LEU A 170 3.35 24.47 22.85
C LEU A 170 3.43 23.80 24.22
N GLY A 171 4.60 23.73 24.84
CA GLY A 171 4.77 23.07 26.16
C GLY A 171 4.50 21.57 26.14
N LEU A 172 4.71 20.91 24.99
CA LEU A 172 4.52 19.48 24.82
C LEU A 172 5.46 18.68 25.71
N ASP A 173 5.02 17.51 26.16
CA ASP A 173 5.91 16.56 26.79
C ASP A 173 6.88 15.93 25.76
N GLU A 174 7.81 15.10 26.22
CA GLU A 174 8.85 14.51 25.37
C GLU A 174 8.26 13.59 24.28
N GLN A 175 7.20 12.84 24.61
CA GLN A 175 6.56 11.93 23.66
C GLN A 175 5.80 12.71 22.57
N ASP A 176 5.02 13.69 22.95
CA ASP A 176 4.24 14.52 22.03
C ASP A 176 5.14 15.39 21.15
N ALA A 177 6.21 15.96 21.72
CA ALA A 177 7.21 16.68 20.95
C ALA A 177 7.90 15.79 19.92
N ARG A 178 8.16 14.53 20.28
CA ARG A 178 8.73 13.56 19.36
C ARG A 178 7.76 13.14 18.27
N LEU A 179 6.49 12.92 18.59
CA LEU A 179 5.44 12.65 17.61
C LEU A 179 5.36 13.78 16.58
N LEU A 180 5.29 15.03 17.03
CA LEU A 180 5.27 16.22 16.16
C LEU A 180 6.49 16.27 15.25
N GLU A 181 7.69 16.05 15.79
CA GLU A 181 8.93 16.02 15.00
C GLU A 181 8.90 14.94 13.92
N LEU A 182 8.48 13.71 14.29
CA LEU A 182 8.43 12.58 13.37
C LEU A 182 7.40 12.80 12.26
N THR A 183 6.22 13.29 12.59
CA THR A 183 5.15 13.61 11.65
C THR A 183 5.62 14.66 10.64
N HIS A 184 6.12 15.80 11.09
CA HIS A 184 6.64 16.83 10.19
C HIS A 184 7.78 16.32 9.31
N ARG A 185 8.73 15.59 9.89
CA ARG A 185 9.86 15.01 9.15
C ARG A 185 9.39 13.97 8.12
N GLY A 186 8.35 13.20 8.43
CA GLY A 186 7.71 12.27 7.51
C GLY A 186 7.22 12.97 6.25
N PHE A 187 6.41 14.03 6.38
CA PHE A 187 5.91 14.82 5.27
C PHE A 187 7.04 15.44 4.41
N VAL A 188 8.06 16.00 5.07
CA VAL A 188 9.21 16.59 4.34
C VAL A 188 9.94 15.52 3.51
N ARG A 189 10.18 14.34 4.08
CA ARG A 189 10.88 13.23 3.40
C ARG A 189 10.05 12.60 2.30
N SER A 190 8.74 12.53 2.46
CA SER A 190 7.82 12.06 1.42
C SER A 190 7.67 13.03 0.26
N GLY A 191 8.11 14.29 0.43
CA GLY A 191 8.09 15.27 -0.63
C GLY A 191 6.89 16.21 -0.61
N ALA A 192 6.19 16.36 0.52
CA ALA A 192 5.02 17.25 0.63
C ALA A 192 5.31 18.72 0.28
N ALA A 193 6.56 19.15 0.42
CA ALA A 193 7.01 20.49 0.06
C ALA A 193 7.43 20.63 -1.42
N LEU A 194 7.39 19.58 -2.21
CA LEU A 194 7.77 19.60 -3.64
C LEU A 194 6.68 20.23 -4.50
N THR A 195 7.04 20.60 -5.74
CA THR A 195 6.06 21.10 -6.71
C THR A 195 5.09 20.01 -7.16
N PRO A 196 3.90 20.36 -7.66
CA PRO A 196 2.92 19.35 -8.12
C PRO A 196 3.50 18.38 -9.15
N GLU A 197 4.32 18.88 -10.09
CA GLU A 197 4.93 18.06 -11.15
C GLU A 197 5.89 17.01 -10.56
N VAL A 198 6.70 17.41 -9.58
CA VAL A 198 7.64 16.50 -8.91
C VAL A 198 6.89 15.52 -8.01
N LYS A 199 5.81 15.95 -7.34
CA LYS A 199 4.94 15.05 -6.56
C LYS A 199 4.33 13.96 -7.42
N ALA A 200 3.84 14.29 -8.63
CA ALA A 200 3.31 13.31 -9.56
C ALA A 200 4.38 12.26 -9.96
N GLN A 201 5.62 12.68 -10.19
CA GLN A 201 6.73 11.76 -10.45
C GLN A 201 7.05 10.87 -9.24
N VAL A 202 7.05 11.43 -8.04
CA VAL A 202 7.26 10.66 -6.79
C VAL A 202 6.17 9.60 -6.62
N ALA A 203 4.90 9.96 -6.81
CA ALA A 203 3.78 9.03 -6.72
C ALA A 203 3.89 7.88 -7.74
N GLN A 204 4.29 8.18 -8.99
CA GLN A 204 4.54 7.16 -10.00
C GLN A 204 5.67 6.21 -9.60
N ILE A 205 6.80 6.73 -9.13
CA ILE A 205 7.94 5.93 -8.66
C ILE A 205 7.52 5.05 -7.47
N ASN A 206 6.75 5.59 -6.53
CA ASN A 206 6.27 4.83 -5.37
C ASN A 206 5.35 3.68 -5.80
N ALA A 207 4.46 3.90 -6.76
CA ALA A 207 3.61 2.85 -7.31
C ALA A 207 4.44 1.72 -7.95
N GLU A 208 5.42 2.05 -8.81
CA GLU A 208 6.32 1.08 -9.42
C GLU A 208 7.15 0.31 -8.36
N LEU A 209 7.67 1.02 -7.35
CA LEU A 209 8.40 0.40 -6.23
C LEU A 209 7.51 -0.56 -5.43
N SER A 210 6.26 -0.20 -5.18
CA SER A 210 5.30 -1.05 -4.47
C SER A 210 5.07 -2.37 -5.20
N GLU A 211 4.84 -2.33 -6.51
CA GLU A 211 4.66 -3.52 -7.34
C GLU A 211 5.92 -4.39 -7.35
N LEU A 212 7.09 -3.79 -7.63
CA LEU A 212 8.37 -4.49 -7.69
C LEU A 212 8.76 -5.11 -6.35
N THR A 213 8.54 -4.41 -5.25
CA THR A 213 8.85 -4.90 -3.91
C THR A 213 7.94 -6.08 -3.53
N THR A 214 6.65 -5.99 -3.87
CA THR A 214 5.69 -7.08 -3.66
C THR A 214 6.11 -8.31 -4.47
N GLN A 215 6.41 -8.14 -5.75
CA GLN A 215 6.87 -9.23 -6.61
C GLN A 215 8.20 -9.85 -6.12
N PHE A 216 9.15 -9.01 -5.72
CA PHE A 216 10.42 -9.49 -5.15
C PHE A 216 10.20 -10.35 -3.91
N SER A 217 9.38 -9.88 -2.97
CA SER A 217 9.07 -10.61 -1.73
C SER A 217 8.40 -11.95 -2.00
N GLN A 218 7.44 -11.98 -2.91
CA GLN A 218 6.77 -13.22 -3.33
C GLN A 218 7.73 -14.21 -4.01
N ASN A 219 8.60 -13.71 -4.90
CA ASN A 219 9.60 -14.54 -5.58
C ASN A 219 10.64 -15.09 -4.59
N LEU A 220 11.09 -14.27 -3.63
CA LEU A 220 12.01 -14.69 -2.59
C LEU A 220 11.40 -15.81 -1.72
N LEU A 221 10.15 -15.62 -1.29
CA LEU A 221 9.44 -16.64 -0.51
C LEU A 221 9.25 -17.94 -1.30
N ALA A 222 8.85 -17.83 -2.57
CA ALA A 222 8.69 -19.00 -3.45
C ALA A 222 10.02 -19.74 -3.66
N ALA A 223 11.10 -19.01 -3.91
CA ALA A 223 12.44 -19.58 -4.06
C ALA A 223 12.92 -20.27 -2.75
N THR A 224 12.69 -19.63 -1.60
CA THR A 224 13.04 -20.19 -0.29
C THR A 224 12.27 -21.47 0.00
N LYS A 225 10.97 -21.51 -0.31
CA LYS A 225 10.12 -22.70 -0.12
C LYS A 225 10.43 -23.81 -1.16
N GLY A 226 10.79 -23.41 -2.38
CA GLY A 226 11.05 -24.35 -3.48
C GLY A 226 12.43 -25.01 -3.42
N PHE A 227 13.36 -24.46 -2.66
CA PHE A 227 14.68 -25.04 -2.51
C PHE A 227 14.69 -26.09 -1.41
N THR A 228 15.18 -27.29 -1.73
CA THR A 228 15.48 -28.34 -0.75
C THR A 228 16.77 -29.05 -1.14
N LEU A 229 17.63 -29.27 -0.16
CA LEU A 229 18.76 -30.19 -0.25
C LEU A 229 18.31 -31.52 0.34
N GLU A 230 18.27 -32.55 -0.48
CA GLU A 230 17.91 -33.92 -0.05
C GLU A 230 19.20 -34.71 0.16
N LEU A 231 19.35 -35.31 1.34
CA LEU A 231 20.48 -36.13 1.75
C LEU A 231 19.95 -37.55 2.00
N THR A 232 20.56 -38.55 1.37
CA THR A 232 20.08 -39.93 1.40
C THR A 232 21.11 -40.90 1.97
N GLU A 233 22.36 -40.52 1.98
CA GLU A 233 23.49 -41.38 2.41
C GLU A 233 23.95 -40.98 3.81
N ASP A 234 24.38 -41.98 4.59
CA ASP A 234 24.84 -41.77 5.97
C ASP A 234 26.09 -40.86 6.10
N ASP A 235 26.93 -40.81 5.09
CA ASP A 235 28.12 -39.97 5.06
C ASP A 235 27.77 -38.51 4.79
N GLU A 236 26.66 -38.21 4.11
CA GLU A 236 26.16 -36.85 3.86
C GLU A 236 25.64 -36.16 5.13
N ILE A 237 25.23 -36.95 6.13
CA ILE A 237 24.73 -36.46 7.41
C ILE A 237 25.75 -36.67 8.55
N ALA A 238 26.96 -37.14 8.22
CA ALA A 238 28.01 -37.34 9.21
C ALA A 238 28.38 -36.02 9.88
N GLY A 239 28.34 -35.99 11.20
CA GLY A 239 28.63 -34.78 11.98
C GLY A 239 27.37 -34.01 12.43
N LEU A 240 26.22 -34.21 11.81
CA LEU A 240 24.98 -33.60 12.28
C LEU A 240 24.49 -34.25 13.59
N SER A 241 23.96 -33.43 14.50
CA SER A 241 23.38 -33.94 15.76
C SER A 241 22.12 -34.78 15.53
N ASP A 242 21.89 -35.74 16.41
CA ASP A 242 20.73 -36.65 16.31
C ASP A 242 19.39 -35.87 16.35
N ASP A 243 19.31 -34.81 17.16
CA ASP A 243 18.13 -33.95 17.24
C ASP A 243 17.89 -33.22 15.91
N PHE A 244 18.94 -32.73 15.27
CA PHE A 244 18.80 -32.05 13.97
C PHE A 244 18.42 -33.06 12.87
N LYS A 245 19.06 -34.25 12.83
CA LYS A 245 18.68 -35.33 11.90
C LYS A 245 17.20 -35.70 12.03
N ALA A 246 16.73 -35.85 13.28
CA ALA A 246 15.32 -36.13 13.52
C ALA A 246 14.40 -34.99 13.05
N ALA A 247 14.80 -33.72 13.22
CA ALA A 247 14.02 -32.56 12.82
C ALA A 247 13.91 -32.37 11.31
N ILE A 248 14.90 -32.81 10.53
CA ILE A 248 14.93 -32.66 9.07
C ILE A 248 14.55 -33.96 8.32
N TRP A 249 14.25 -35.04 9.01
CA TRP A 249 13.79 -36.29 8.38
C TRP A 249 12.41 -36.12 7.75
N ASN A 250 12.29 -36.49 6.49
CA ASN A 250 11.04 -36.47 5.73
C ASN A 250 10.61 -37.88 5.38
N GLU A 251 9.52 -38.35 5.99
CA GLU A 251 8.99 -39.72 5.82
C GLU A 251 8.55 -40.01 4.39
N ASP A 252 7.96 -39.05 3.69
CA ASP A 252 7.46 -39.23 2.33
C ASP A 252 8.60 -39.38 1.31
N LYS A 253 9.66 -38.61 1.50
CA LYS A 253 10.85 -38.61 0.63
C LYS A 253 11.87 -39.71 1.03
N LYS A 254 11.76 -40.25 2.23
CA LYS A 254 12.77 -41.17 2.82
C LYS A 254 14.18 -40.55 2.80
N ALA A 255 14.28 -39.26 3.10
CA ALA A 255 15.49 -38.47 3.04
C ALA A 255 15.50 -37.41 4.15
N TRP A 256 16.68 -36.96 4.51
CA TRP A 256 16.85 -35.75 5.32
C TRP A 256 16.77 -34.53 4.41
N VAL A 257 15.90 -33.58 4.75
CA VAL A 257 15.60 -32.45 3.87
C VAL A 257 15.97 -31.14 4.56
N VAL A 258 16.95 -30.45 4.02
CA VAL A 258 17.40 -29.14 4.50
C VAL A 258 16.85 -28.05 3.59
N GLY A 259 16.12 -27.08 4.18
CA GLY A 259 15.61 -25.91 3.46
C GLY A 259 16.46 -24.66 3.71
N LEU A 260 16.08 -23.55 3.03
CA LEU A 260 16.77 -22.25 3.17
C LEU A 260 16.22 -21.40 4.35
N ASN A 261 15.31 -21.93 5.16
CA ASN A 261 14.94 -21.22 6.37
C ASN A 261 16.16 -21.09 7.31
N ARG A 262 16.22 -19.97 8.03
CA ARG A 262 17.40 -19.63 8.84
C ARG A 262 17.80 -20.74 9.82
N SER A 263 16.84 -21.32 10.50
CA SER A 263 17.08 -22.37 11.51
C SER A 263 17.71 -23.62 10.89
N SER A 264 17.20 -24.09 9.74
CA SER A 264 17.76 -25.24 9.05
C SER A 264 19.13 -24.94 8.46
N TYR A 265 19.26 -23.81 7.75
CA TYR A 265 20.49 -23.42 7.07
C TYR A 265 21.63 -23.19 8.06
N GLU A 266 21.43 -22.35 9.08
CA GLU A 266 22.49 -22.04 10.06
C GLU A 266 22.93 -23.30 10.81
N THR A 267 21.98 -24.13 11.25
CA THR A 267 22.31 -25.37 11.97
C THR A 267 23.07 -26.34 11.08
N PHE A 268 22.68 -26.49 9.81
CA PHE A 268 23.37 -27.36 8.86
C PHE A 268 24.80 -26.90 8.57
N MET A 269 25.01 -25.57 8.44
CA MET A 269 26.31 -25.01 8.07
C MET A 269 27.34 -24.94 9.21
N VAL A 270 26.89 -25.05 10.47
CA VAL A 270 27.81 -24.93 11.64
C VAL A 270 28.06 -26.25 12.35
N GLN A 271 27.43 -27.34 11.96
CA GLN A 271 27.68 -28.70 12.44
C GLN A 271 28.57 -29.48 11.47
#